data_a629f4b43ab41aa7c9a7df8169d9b102
#
_entry.id   a629f4b43ab41aa7c9a7df8169d9b102
#
_cell.length_a   1.000
_cell.length_b   1.000
_cell.length_c   1.000
_cell.angle_alpha   90.00
_cell.angle_beta   90.00
_cell.angle_gamma   90.00
#
_symmetry.space_group_name_H-M   'P 1'
#
loop_
_entity.id
_entity.type
_entity.pdbx_description
1 polymer ?
#
loop_
_entity_poly.entity_id
_entity_poly.type
_entity_poly.pdbx_seq_one_letter_code
_entity_poly.pdbx_strand_id
1 'polypeptide(L)'
;MNTYLTALFGLEGKVALLTGAGGHLVSELSRAAGLAGMKVVCCDLRFEDAQRTAHSIEAAGGNAIAYQLDVREPAAFQAALDATLQNFGRLDCVLNGAGTNSPTPFFEIEVQEWDNILAVQLTGTFLSCQVLGKYLVKQGAGSIVNISSASSGPPLSKAFTYSVAKAGVKNLTQNLAREWGSMGVRVNALRPGFFPTEWSMKNFITPEREASILGHTPMRRYGHPEELIGAVLWLFSDASGFVTGAEIAVDGGFTAMTI
;
A
#
# COMPACT_ATOMS: atom_id res chain seq x y z
N MET A 1 10.27 -25.00 -11.47
CA MET A 1 10.05 -23.54 -11.54
C MET A 1 11.12 -22.96 -12.47
N ASN A 2 10.82 -21.92 -13.26
CA ASN A 2 11.81 -21.31 -14.16
C ASN A 2 12.86 -20.57 -13.32
N THR A 3 14.09 -21.10 -13.25
CA THR A 3 15.19 -20.55 -12.45
C THR A 3 15.54 -19.12 -12.80
N TYR A 4 15.37 -18.72 -14.06
CA TYR A 4 15.59 -17.34 -14.50
C TYR A 4 14.59 -16.36 -13.86
N LEU A 5 13.29 -16.67 -13.88
CA LEU A 5 12.28 -15.79 -13.26
C LEU A 5 12.45 -15.75 -11.74
N THR A 6 12.77 -16.87 -11.10
CA THR A 6 13.03 -16.91 -9.66
C THR A 6 14.23 -16.03 -9.30
N ALA A 7 15.31 -16.08 -10.06
CA ALA A 7 16.48 -15.23 -9.84
C ALA A 7 16.18 -13.75 -10.13
N LEU A 8 15.45 -13.47 -11.22
CA LEU A 8 15.09 -12.09 -11.61
C LEU A 8 14.25 -11.38 -10.57
N PHE A 9 13.25 -12.06 -10.01
CA PHE A 9 12.39 -11.46 -8.99
C PHE A 9 13.00 -11.53 -7.59
N GLY A 10 13.69 -12.65 -7.22
CA GLY A 10 14.43 -12.77 -5.95
C GLY A 10 13.59 -12.48 -4.70
N LEU A 11 12.34 -12.95 -4.64
CA LEU A 11 11.42 -12.67 -3.51
C LEU A 11 11.52 -13.70 -2.39
N GLU A 12 11.98 -14.90 -2.69
CA GLU A 12 12.09 -16.02 -1.73
C GLU A 12 12.87 -15.61 -0.48
N GLY A 13 12.28 -15.81 0.70
CA GLY A 13 12.90 -15.53 1.99
C GLY A 13 13.03 -14.06 2.36
N LYS A 14 12.69 -13.10 1.47
CA LYS A 14 12.60 -11.67 1.84
C LYS A 14 11.46 -11.47 2.85
N VAL A 15 11.60 -10.45 3.70
CA VAL A 15 10.62 -10.10 4.73
C VAL A 15 9.88 -8.83 4.33
N ALA A 16 8.56 -8.88 4.30
CA ALA A 16 7.70 -7.74 4.02
C ALA A 16 6.80 -7.40 5.21
N LEU A 17 6.72 -6.11 5.57
CA LEU A 17 5.76 -5.57 6.52
C LEU A 17 4.72 -4.75 5.77
N LEU A 18 3.43 -5.11 5.95
CA LEU A 18 2.32 -4.46 5.26
C LEU A 18 1.34 -3.87 6.28
N THR A 19 1.05 -2.57 6.20
CA THR A 19 0.06 -1.90 7.04
C THR A 19 -1.32 -1.87 6.38
N GLY A 20 -2.38 -2.03 7.16
CA GLY A 20 -3.74 -2.19 6.65
C GLY A 20 -4.00 -3.59 6.08
N ALA A 21 -3.26 -4.59 6.58
CA ALA A 21 -3.26 -5.96 6.07
C ALA A 21 -4.60 -6.70 6.24
N GLY A 22 -5.50 -6.21 7.08
CA GLY A 22 -6.87 -6.71 7.19
C GLY A 22 -7.82 -6.13 6.14
N GLY A 23 -7.41 -5.10 5.40
CA GLY A 23 -8.22 -4.42 4.39
C GLY A 23 -8.29 -5.18 3.06
N HIS A 24 -9.32 -4.88 2.27
CA HIS A 24 -9.65 -5.56 1.02
C HIS A 24 -8.47 -5.72 0.05
N LEU A 25 -7.73 -4.65 -0.23
CA LEU A 25 -6.61 -4.70 -1.17
C LEU A 25 -5.37 -5.33 -0.53
N VAL A 26 -5.01 -4.86 0.68
CA VAL A 26 -3.73 -5.24 1.29
C VAL A 26 -3.74 -6.68 1.77
N SER A 27 -4.89 -7.25 2.16
CA SER A 27 -4.99 -8.68 2.49
C SER A 27 -4.62 -9.56 1.30
N GLU A 28 -5.08 -9.23 0.07
CA GLU A 28 -4.69 -9.95 -1.15
C GLU A 28 -3.19 -9.79 -1.47
N LEU A 29 -2.68 -8.57 -1.34
CA LEU A 29 -1.25 -8.30 -1.55
C LEU A 29 -0.37 -9.03 -0.54
N SER A 30 -0.81 -9.14 0.72
CA SER A 30 -0.13 -9.90 1.77
C SER A 30 -0.10 -11.39 1.46
N ARG A 31 -1.26 -11.96 1.04
CA ARG A 31 -1.34 -13.38 0.61
C ARG A 31 -0.42 -13.66 -0.57
N ALA A 32 -0.44 -12.78 -1.56
CA ALA A 32 0.41 -12.93 -2.74
C ALA A 32 1.90 -12.87 -2.40
N ALA A 33 2.32 -11.98 -1.49
CA ALA A 33 3.69 -11.92 -1.00
C ALA A 33 4.09 -13.23 -0.30
N GLY A 34 3.23 -13.79 0.55
CA GLY A 34 3.45 -15.09 1.19
C GLY A 34 3.56 -16.23 0.18
N LEU A 35 2.67 -16.29 -0.82
CA LEU A 35 2.71 -17.29 -1.90
C LEU A 35 3.95 -17.14 -2.81
N ALA A 36 4.51 -15.94 -2.91
CA ALA A 36 5.76 -15.68 -3.60
C ALA A 36 7.01 -16.08 -2.78
N GLY A 37 6.83 -16.73 -1.61
CA GLY A 37 7.92 -17.20 -0.75
C GLY A 37 8.46 -16.15 0.22
N MET A 38 7.83 -14.97 0.32
CA MET A 38 8.21 -13.97 1.31
C MET A 38 7.68 -14.34 2.71
N LYS A 39 8.37 -13.87 3.74
CA LYS A 39 7.85 -13.87 5.12
C LYS A 39 7.08 -12.57 5.34
N VAL A 40 5.87 -12.65 5.88
CA VAL A 40 4.95 -11.52 5.90
C VAL A 40 4.59 -11.10 7.32
N VAL A 41 4.73 -9.81 7.62
CA VAL A 41 4.20 -9.19 8.84
C VAL A 41 2.92 -8.43 8.47
N CYS A 42 1.78 -9.01 8.83
CA CYS A 42 0.46 -8.43 8.61
C CYS A 42 0.15 -7.46 9.75
N CYS A 43 0.16 -6.15 9.46
CA CYS A 43 -0.15 -5.13 10.46
C CYS A 43 -1.51 -4.48 10.19
N ASP A 44 -2.34 -4.37 11.21
CA ASP A 44 -3.63 -3.67 11.14
C ASP A 44 -3.98 -3.04 12.50
N LEU A 45 -4.85 -2.02 12.48
CA LEU A 45 -5.39 -1.43 13.70
C LEU A 45 -6.16 -2.47 14.53
N ARG A 46 -6.90 -3.35 13.86
CA ARG A 46 -7.62 -4.47 14.46
C ARG A 46 -6.78 -5.74 14.32
N PHE A 47 -6.33 -6.25 15.45
CA PHE A 47 -5.47 -7.44 15.50
C PHE A 47 -6.11 -8.64 14.80
N GLU A 48 -7.41 -8.86 15.01
CA GLU A 48 -8.15 -9.99 14.44
C GLU A 48 -8.16 -9.96 12.89
N ASP A 49 -8.17 -8.76 12.30
CA ASP A 49 -8.15 -8.59 10.86
C ASP A 49 -6.75 -8.92 10.30
N ALA A 50 -5.69 -8.47 10.96
CA ALA A 50 -4.33 -8.86 10.64
C ALA A 50 -4.13 -10.38 10.78
N GLN A 51 -4.66 -10.95 11.85
CA GLN A 51 -4.55 -12.38 12.16
C GLN A 51 -5.25 -13.26 11.11
N ARG A 52 -6.44 -12.86 10.65
CA ARG A 52 -7.12 -13.59 9.55
C ARG A 52 -6.26 -13.66 8.29
N THR A 53 -5.61 -12.57 7.94
CA THR A 53 -4.72 -12.53 6.79
C THR A 53 -3.48 -13.40 7.00
N ALA A 54 -2.83 -13.31 8.17
CA ALA A 54 -1.67 -14.14 8.51
C ALA A 54 -2.03 -15.63 8.47
N HIS A 55 -3.13 -16.05 9.12
CA HIS A 55 -3.60 -17.44 9.08
C HIS A 55 -3.90 -17.93 7.66
N SER A 56 -4.42 -17.07 6.77
CA SER A 56 -4.65 -17.46 5.38
C SER A 56 -3.35 -17.73 4.61
N ILE A 57 -2.28 -17.01 4.94
CA ILE A 57 -0.94 -17.22 4.37
C ILE A 57 -0.36 -18.54 4.90
N GLU A 58 -0.45 -18.78 6.21
CA GLU A 58 0.04 -20.01 6.85
C GLU A 58 -0.70 -21.26 6.33
N ALA A 59 -2.03 -21.18 6.19
CA ALA A 59 -2.84 -22.25 5.63
C ALA A 59 -2.48 -22.61 4.18
N ALA A 60 -1.93 -21.65 3.43
CA ALA A 60 -1.40 -21.85 2.08
C ALA A 60 0.08 -22.30 2.06
N GLY A 61 0.69 -22.58 3.22
CA GLY A 61 2.08 -23.03 3.35
C GLY A 61 3.11 -21.90 3.40
N GLY A 62 2.68 -20.64 3.46
CA GLY A 62 3.57 -19.49 3.65
C GLY A 62 3.95 -19.26 5.10
N ASN A 63 4.70 -18.20 5.37
CA ASN A 63 5.16 -17.83 6.71
C ASN A 63 4.73 -16.39 7.02
N ALA A 64 3.87 -16.20 8.01
CA ALA A 64 3.36 -14.89 8.38
C ALA A 64 3.15 -14.75 9.89
N ILE A 65 3.21 -13.51 10.36
CA ILE A 65 2.78 -13.12 11.71
C ILE A 65 1.81 -11.96 11.62
N ALA A 66 0.92 -11.86 12.59
CA ALA A 66 0.03 -10.72 12.78
C ALA A 66 0.56 -9.78 13.84
N TYR A 67 0.38 -8.48 13.63
CA TYR A 67 0.75 -7.46 14.61
C TYR A 67 -0.30 -6.34 14.65
N GLN A 68 -0.73 -5.96 15.86
CA GLN A 68 -1.61 -4.81 16.02
C GLN A 68 -0.81 -3.52 15.88
N LEU A 69 -1.22 -2.63 14.95
CA LEU A 69 -0.51 -1.40 14.69
C LEU A 69 -1.47 -0.25 14.35
N ASP A 70 -1.45 0.80 15.17
CA ASP A 70 -2.03 2.08 14.81
C ASP A 70 -0.96 2.91 14.09
N VAL A 71 -1.22 3.25 12.82
CA VAL A 71 -0.27 4.01 11.99
C VAL A 71 -0.06 5.45 12.47
N ARG A 72 -0.87 5.94 13.40
CA ARG A 72 -0.71 7.27 13.99
C ARG A 72 0.33 7.31 15.13
N GLU A 73 0.81 6.13 15.56
CA GLU A 73 1.68 6.00 16.73
C GLU A 73 3.10 5.58 16.30
N PRO A 74 4.11 6.47 16.41
CA PRO A 74 5.49 6.13 16.03
C PRO A 74 6.05 4.93 16.79
N ALA A 75 5.71 4.80 18.08
CA ALA A 75 6.16 3.69 18.93
C ALA A 75 5.63 2.34 18.44
N ALA A 76 4.42 2.31 17.81
CA ALA A 76 3.85 1.09 17.26
C ALA A 76 4.69 0.56 16.08
N PHE A 77 5.22 1.43 15.23
CA PHE A 77 6.12 1.04 14.15
C PHE A 77 7.45 0.48 14.67
N GLN A 78 8.03 1.08 15.73
CA GLN A 78 9.25 0.55 16.33
C GLN A 78 9.00 -0.84 16.90
N ALA A 79 7.92 -1.03 17.64
CA ALA A 79 7.57 -2.33 18.22
C ALA A 79 7.27 -3.40 17.12
N ALA A 80 6.61 -3.02 16.05
CA ALA A 80 6.40 -3.90 14.89
C ALA A 80 7.72 -4.27 14.19
N LEU A 81 8.67 -3.33 14.07
CA LEU A 81 10.01 -3.61 13.56
C LEU A 81 10.75 -4.59 14.48
N ASP A 82 10.73 -4.36 15.79
CA ASP A 82 11.40 -5.23 16.76
C ASP A 82 10.84 -6.66 16.70
N ALA A 83 9.50 -6.80 16.62
CA ALA A 83 8.83 -8.09 16.42
C ALA A 83 9.21 -8.74 15.08
N THR A 84 9.35 -7.95 14.01
CA THR A 84 9.78 -8.42 12.69
C THR A 84 11.19 -8.99 12.77
N LEU A 85 12.11 -8.27 13.41
CA LEU A 85 13.50 -8.68 13.56
C LEU A 85 13.65 -9.91 14.48
N GLN A 86 12.86 -9.98 15.55
CA GLN A 86 12.85 -11.14 16.44
C GLN A 86 12.38 -12.42 15.73
N ASN A 87 11.35 -12.34 14.87
CA ASN A 87 10.79 -13.51 14.23
C ASN A 87 11.53 -13.89 12.94
N PHE A 88 12.00 -12.91 12.17
CA PHE A 88 12.50 -13.13 10.82
C PHE A 88 13.94 -12.67 10.59
N GLY A 89 14.54 -11.93 11.52
CA GLY A 89 15.94 -11.51 11.50
C GLY A 89 16.27 -10.33 10.60
N ARG A 90 15.32 -9.89 9.74
CA ARG A 90 15.51 -8.80 8.77
C ARG A 90 14.18 -8.16 8.35
N LEU A 91 14.25 -7.01 7.68
CA LEU A 91 13.16 -6.40 6.95
C LEU A 91 13.68 -5.97 5.57
N ASP A 92 12.97 -6.30 4.50
CA ASP A 92 13.38 -5.99 3.12
C ASP A 92 12.39 -5.06 2.41
N CYS A 93 11.10 -5.27 2.66
CA CYS A 93 10.03 -4.59 1.96
C CYS A 93 9.01 -4.01 2.93
N VAL A 94 8.48 -2.85 2.59
CA VAL A 94 7.38 -2.21 3.33
C VAL A 94 6.28 -1.82 2.36
N LEU A 95 5.01 -2.12 2.70
CA LEU A 95 3.86 -1.58 2.00
C LEU A 95 3.01 -0.75 2.96
N ASN A 96 2.90 0.53 2.67
CA ASN A 96 2.05 1.46 3.41
C ASN A 96 0.67 1.54 2.76
N GLY A 97 -0.27 0.73 3.27
CA GLY A 97 -1.60 0.59 2.71
C GLY A 97 -2.75 0.86 3.68
N ALA A 98 -2.46 1.16 4.95
CA ALA A 98 -3.49 1.59 5.90
C ALA A 98 -4.16 2.88 5.41
N GLY A 99 -5.50 2.93 5.51
CA GLY A 99 -6.22 4.07 5.00
C GLY A 99 -7.68 4.16 5.44
N THR A 100 -8.20 5.37 5.40
CA THR A 100 -9.60 5.70 5.64
C THR A 100 -10.02 6.83 4.72
N ASN A 101 -11.32 6.99 4.48
CA ASN A 101 -11.90 8.07 3.69
C ASN A 101 -13.29 8.45 4.23
N SER A 102 -13.74 9.66 3.88
CA SER A 102 -15.12 10.12 4.10
C SER A 102 -15.64 10.82 2.84
N PRO A 103 -16.93 10.62 2.48
CA PRO A 103 -17.54 11.28 1.33
C PRO A 103 -18.13 12.65 1.67
N THR A 104 -17.81 13.21 2.82
CA THR A 104 -18.38 14.46 3.36
C THR A 104 -18.24 15.61 2.37
N PRO A 105 -19.32 16.38 2.07
CA PRO A 105 -19.24 17.56 1.25
C PRO A 105 -18.29 18.61 1.84
N PHE A 106 -17.63 19.39 0.99
CA PHE A 106 -16.53 20.27 1.42
C PHE A 106 -16.89 21.22 2.58
N PHE A 107 -18.05 21.85 2.53
CA PHE A 107 -18.46 22.81 3.58
C PHE A 107 -18.92 22.14 4.88
N GLU A 108 -19.06 20.81 4.87
CA GLU A 108 -19.49 20.02 6.02
C GLU A 108 -18.30 19.25 6.64
N ILE A 109 -17.10 19.34 6.04
CA ILE A 109 -15.91 18.67 6.58
C ILE A 109 -15.50 19.37 7.87
N GLU A 110 -15.63 18.67 8.99
CA GLU A 110 -15.12 19.12 10.27
C GLU A 110 -13.60 19.00 10.33
N VAL A 111 -12.94 19.90 11.06
CA VAL A 111 -11.48 19.88 11.24
C VAL A 111 -11.02 18.53 11.81
N GLN A 112 -11.79 17.95 12.74
CA GLN A 112 -11.48 16.65 13.30
C GLN A 112 -11.50 15.52 12.27
N GLU A 113 -12.44 15.54 11.31
CA GLU A 113 -12.48 14.58 10.20
C GLU A 113 -11.25 14.75 9.29
N TRP A 114 -10.97 16.00 8.94
CA TRP A 114 -9.80 16.39 8.15
C TRP A 114 -8.52 15.86 8.80
N ASP A 115 -8.29 16.17 10.08
CA ASP A 115 -7.10 15.76 10.82
C ASP A 115 -6.98 14.24 10.93
N ASN A 116 -8.09 13.53 11.18
CA ASN A 116 -8.09 12.07 11.27
C ASN A 116 -7.70 11.41 9.94
N ILE A 117 -8.22 11.90 8.81
CA ILE A 117 -7.89 11.34 7.50
C ILE A 117 -6.42 11.59 7.17
N LEU A 118 -5.90 12.80 7.42
CA LEU A 118 -4.50 13.12 7.22
C LEU A 118 -3.59 12.32 8.15
N ALA A 119 -3.98 12.16 9.42
CA ALA A 119 -3.22 11.39 10.40
C ALA A 119 -3.02 9.93 9.95
N VAL A 120 -4.07 9.29 9.42
CA VAL A 120 -3.98 7.89 8.95
C VAL A 120 -3.27 7.81 7.60
N GLN A 121 -3.69 8.61 6.61
CA GLN A 121 -3.26 8.43 5.22
C GLN A 121 -1.86 8.99 4.95
N LEU A 122 -1.54 10.16 5.47
CA LEU A 122 -0.30 10.88 5.18
C LEU A 122 0.70 10.78 6.32
N THR A 123 0.30 11.18 7.52
CA THR A 123 1.19 11.13 8.69
C THR A 123 1.59 9.69 9.01
N GLY A 124 0.66 8.73 8.94
CA GLY A 124 0.98 7.31 9.14
C GLY A 124 1.99 6.76 8.13
N THR A 125 1.85 7.15 6.85
CA THR A 125 2.85 6.80 5.82
C THR A 125 4.21 7.44 6.12
N PHE A 126 4.22 8.71 6.54
CA PHE A 126 5.45 9.41 6.95
C PHE A 126 6.12 8.70 8.14
N LEU A 127 5.38 8.37 9.20
CA LEU A 127 5.90 7.70 10.40
C LEU A 127 6.47 6.30 10.07
N SER A 128 5.77 5.54 9.26
CA SER A 128 6.28 4.26 8.73
C SER A 128 7.63 4.46 8.03
N CYS A 129 7.70 5.40 7.08
CA CYS A 129 8.92 5.70 6.36
C CYS A 129 10.02 6.19 7.31
N GLN A 130 9.70 7.00 8.32
CA GLN A 130 10.67 7.51 9.28
C GLN A 130 11.29 6.38 10.13
N VAL A 131 10.48 5.44 10.61
CA VAL A 131 10.96 4.36 11.49
C VAL A 131 11.54 3.20 10.68
N LEU A 132 10.74 2.61 9.78
CA LEU A 132 11.13 1.43 9.00
C LEU A 132 12.17 1.81 7.94
N GLY A 133 12.02 2.97 7.30
CA GLY A 133 12.98 3.48 6.32
C GLY A 133 14.36 3.73 6.93
N LYS A 134 14.43 4.24 8.18
CA LYS A 134 15.70 4.38 8.91
C LYS A 134 16.43 3.04 9.05
N TYR A 135 15.70 1.97 9.34
CA TYR A 135 16.28 0.62 9.39
C TYR A 135 16.80 0.18 8.02
N LEU A 136 15.98 0.32 6.96
CA LEU A 136 16.36 -0.07 5.60
C LEU A 136 17.57 0.71 5.09
N VAL A 137 17.65 2.01 5.35
CA VAL A 137 18.82 2.84 5.02
C VAL A 137 20.05 2.36 5.76
N LYS A 138 19.96 2.06 7.06
CA LYS A 138 21.07 1.48 7.83
C LYS A 138 21.49 0.10 7.30
N GLN A 139 20.54 -0.69 6.80
CA GLN A 139 20.79 -1.99 6.17
C GLN A 139 21.47 -1.84 4.80
N GLY A 140 21.32 -0.67 4.13
CA GLY A 140 21.86 -0.42 2.78
C GLY A 140 21.05 -1.07 1.66
N ALA A 141 19.84 -1.56 1.95
CA ALA A 141 18.97 -2.21 0.97
C ALA A 141 17.50 -2.17 1.44
N GLY A 142 16.57 -1.95 0.52
CA GLY A 142 15.14 -2.02 0.83
C GLY A 142 14.24 -1.54 -0.30
N SER A 143 12.96 -1.91 -0.22
CA SER A 143 11.91 -1.43 -1.13
C SER A 143 10.68 -1.01 -0.35
N ILE A 144 10.26 0.24 -0.51
CA ILE A 144 9.04 0.79 0.08
C ILE A 144 8.03 1.06 -1.03
N VAL A 145 6.80 0.58 -0.85
CA VAL A 145 5.66 0.85 -1.73
C VAL A 145 4.58 1.58 -0.93
N ASN A 146 4.30 2.80 -1.31
CA ASN A 146 3.23 3.61 -0.71
C ASN A 146 1.96 3.51 -1.57
N ILE A 147 0.83 3.20 -0.96
CA ILE A 147 -0.45 3.20 -1.69
C ILE A 147 -0.91 4.64 -1.89
N SER A 148 -0.81 5.08 -3.13
CA SER A 148 -1.37 6.34 -3.65
C SER A 148 -2.84 6.12 -4.06
N SER A 149 -3.34 6.86 -5.05
CA SER A 149 -4.71 6.76 -5.54
C SER A 149 -4.85 7.41 -6.92
N ALA A 150 -5.85 7.01 -7.68
CA ALA A 150 -6.29 7.75 -8.87
C ALA A 150 -6.57 9.23 -8.57
N SER A 151 -6.85 9.58 -7.31
CA SER A 151 -7.08 10.97 -6.86
C SER A 151 -5.83 11.73 -6.45
N SER A 152 -4.63 11.17 -6.58
CA SER A 152 -3.38 11.86 -6.21
C SER A 152 -2.97 12.98 -7.18
N GLY A 153 -3.63 13.08 -8.31
CA GLY A 153 -3.45 14.11 -9.32
C GLY A 153 -4.79 14.71 -9.76
N PRO A 154 -5.59 14.01 -10.58
CA PRO A 154 -6.90 14.52 -10.98
C PRO A 154 -7.89 14.52 -9.80
N PRO A 155 -8.76 15.54 -9.69
CA PRO A 155 -9.74 15.61 -8.60
C PRO A 155 -10.80 14.53 -8.75
N LEU A 156 -11.18 13.92 -7.64
CA LEU A 156 -12.33 13.00 -7.56
C LEU A 156 -13.39 13.53 -6.62
N SER A 157 -14.66 13.40 -7.00
CA SER A 157 -15.77 13.73 -6.12
C SER A 157 -15.80 12.85 -4.87
N LYS A 158 -16.31 13.38 -3.75
CA LYS A 158 -16.44 12.66 -2.46
C LYS A 158 -15.10 12.14 -1.89
N ALA A 159 -14.01 12.86 -2.09
CA ALA A 159 -12.69 12.46 -1.66
C ALA A 159 -11.76 13.66 -1.39
N PHE A 160 -12.26 14.78 -0.85
CA PHE A 160 -11.46 15.99 -0.68
C PHE A 160 -10.21 15.78 0.15
N THR A 161 -10.36 15.49 1.43
CA THR A 161 -9.24 15.29 2.37
C THR A 161 -8.37 14.11 1.94
N TYR A 162 -9.01 13.02 1.51
CA TYR A 162 -8.32 11.83 0.99
C TYR A 162 -7.42 12.18 -0.21
N SER A 163 -7.91 12.94 -1.17
CA SER A 163 -7.13 13.35 -2.37
C SER A 163 -5.92 14.19 -1.99
N VAL A 164 -6.08 15.14 -1.04
CA VAL A 164 -4.97 15.94 -0.50
C VAL A 164 -3.93 15.03 0.15
N ALA A 165 -4.37 14.08 0.98
CA ALA A 165 -3.46 13.11 1.61
C ALA A 165 -2.69 12.28 0.57
N LYS A 166 -3.38 11.78 -0.47
CA LYS A 166 -2.76 10.93 -1.51
C LYS A 166 -1.82 11.72 -2.43
N ALA A 167 -2.10 12.99 -2.70
CA ALA A 167 -1.15 13.90 -3.35
C ALA A 167 0.10 14.11 -2.48
N GLY A 168 -0.08 14.25 -1.16
CA GLY A 168 1.02 14.30 -0.20
C GLY A 168 1.85 13.03 -0.18
N VAL A 169 1.22 11.85 -0.17
CA VAL A 169 1.90 10.54 -0.23
C VAL A 169 2.74 10.41 -1.50
N LYS A 170 2.20 10.82 -2.67
CA LYS A 170 2.95 10.83 -3.92
C LYS A 170 4.20 11.71 -3.81
N ASN A 171 4.05 12.93 -3.34
CA ASN A 171 5.17 13.87 -3.19
C ASN A 171 6.20 13.36 -2.17
N LEU A 172 5.76 12.82 -1.01
CA LEU A 172 6.62 12.19 -0.02
C LEU A 172 7.45 11.06 -0.64
N THR A 173 6.81 10.19 -1.44
CA THR A 173 7.48 9.09 -2.16
C THR A 173 8.65 9.61 -3.01
N GLN A 174 8.43 10.68 -3.78
CA GLN A 174 9.44 11.26 -4.67
C GLN A 174 10.61 11.87 -3.88
N ASN A 175 10.31 12.55 -2.76
CA ASN A 175 11.34 13.15 -1.90
C ASN A 175 12.22 12.07 -1.25
N LEU A 176 11.61 11.00 -0.71
CA LEU A 176 12.34 9.89 -0.10
C LEU A 176 13.17 9.10 -1.13
N ALA A 177 12.64 8.89 -2.33
CA ALA A 177 13.36 8.25 -3.42
C ALA A 177 14.63 9.02 -3.81
N ARG A 178 14.52 10.35 -3.90
CA ARG A 178 15.65 11.23 -4.18
C ARG A 178 16.71 11.15 -3.07
N GLU A 179 16.28 11.11 -1.81
CA GLU A 179 17.20 11.14 -0.67
C GLU A 179 17.86 9.79 -0.44
N TRP A 180 17.10 8.68 -0.53
CA TRP A 180 17.56 7.35 -0.13
C TRP A 180 18.07 6.48 -1.27
N GLY A 181 17.90 6.90 -2.51
CA GLY A 181 18.35 6.12 -3.68
C GLY A 181 19.83 5.76 -3.65
N SER A 182 20.70 6.69 -3.25
CA SER A 182 22.14 6.43 -3.06
C SER A 182 22.48 5.59 -1.83
N MET A 183 21.50 5.39 -0.93
CA MET A 183 21.62 4.57 0.28
C MET A 183 21.06 3.15 0.08
N GLY A 184 20.75 2.76 -1.16
CA GLY A 184 20.26 1.42 -1.50
C GLY A 184 18.77 1.19 -1.25
N VAL A 185 17.97 2.21 -0.91
CA VAL A 185 16.55 2.07 -0.65
C VAL A 185 15.74 2.69 -1.78
N ARG A 186 14.86 1.90 -2.38
CA ARG A 186 13.90 2.36 -3.41
C ARG A 186 12.56 2.69 -2.75
N VAL A 187 11.96 3.80 -3.13
CA VAL A 187 10.64 4.22 -2.64
C VAL A 187 9.76 4.55 -3.84
N ASN A 188 8.66 3.81 -4.00
CA ASN A 188 7.73 3.98 -5.10
C ASN A 188 6.29 4.07 -4.57
N ALA A 189 5.39 4.54 -5.41
CA ALA A 189 3.96 4.55 -5.13
C ALA A 189 3.22 3.61 -6.09
N LEU A 190 2.23 2.88 -5.58
CA LEU A 190 1.21 2.21 -6.38
C LEU A 190 -0.02 3.11 -6.42
N ARG A 191 -0.55 3.36 -7.61
CA ARG A 191 -1.75 4.15 -7.83
C ARG A 191 -2.90 3.26 -8.32
N PRO A 192 -3.71 2.70 -7.40
CA PRO A 192 -4.91 1.97 -7.78
C PRO A 192 -5.97 2.89 -8.40
N GLY A 193 -6.70 2.37 -9.37
CA GLY A 193 -7.96 2.94 -9.83
C GLY A 193 -9.12 2.61 -8.89
N PHE A 194 -10.22 2.14 -9.44
CA PHE A 194 -11.40 1.77 -8.67
C PHE A 194 -11.46 0.26 -8.44
N PHE A 195 -11.35 -0.14 -7.17
CA PHE A 195 -11.40 -1.52 -6.66
C PHE A 195 -12.45 -1.59 -5.54
N PRO A 196 -13.73 -1.48 -5.88
CA PRO A 196 -14.78 -1.35 -4.87
C PRO A 196 -14.98 -2.65 -4.08
N THR A 197 -15.23 -2.51 -2.78
CA THR A 197 -15.78 -3.57 -1.95
C THR A 197 -17.30 -3.60 -2.07
N GLU A 198 -17.96 -4.71 -1.67
CA GLU A 198 -19.42 -4.77 -1.57
C GLU A 198 -19.98 -3.63 -0.73
N TRP A 199 -19.29 -3.29 0.38
CA TRP A 199 -19.67 -2.18 1.25
C TRP A 199 -19.57 -0.82 0.53
N SER A 200 -18.49 -0.58 -0.24
CA SER A 200 -18.34 0.68 -0.98
C SER A 200 -19.33 0.77 -2.15
N MET A 201 -19.65 -0.33 -2.82
CA MET A 201 -20.69 -0.39 -3.84
C MET A 201 -22.04 0.05 -3.26
N LYS A 202 -22.38 -0.48 -2.08
CA LYS A 202 -23.66 -0.19 -1.42
C LYS A 202 -23.75 1.25 -0.88
N ASN A 203 -22.65 1.82 -0.39
CA ASN A 203 -22.68 3.06 0.38
C ASN A 203 -22.14 4.30 -0.36
N PHE A 204 -21.31 4.11 -1.39
CA PHE A 204 -20.61 5.21 -2.07
C PHE A 204 -20.88 5.29 -3.57
N ILE A 205 -21.31 4.21 -4.19
CA ILE A 205 -21.43 4.13 -5.65
C ILE A 205 -22.90 4.07 -6.03
N THR A 206 -23.43 5.22 -6.48
CA THR A 206 -24.76 5.30 -7.11
C THR A 206 -24.64 4.87 -8.59
N PRO A 207 -25.75 4.51 -9.26
CA PRO A 207 -25.72 4.17 -10.69
C PRO A 207 -25.09 5.26 -11.57
N GLU A 208 -25.36 6.54 -11.28
CA GLU A 208 -24.80 7.68 -12.02
C GLU A 208 -23.28 7.80 -11.78
N ARG A 209 -22.83 7.55 -10.54
CA ARG A 209 -21.40 7.55 -10.20
C ARG A 209 -20.68 6.38 -10.85
N GLU A 210 -21.31 5.19 -10.85
CA GLU A 210 -20.79 4.02 -11.57
C GLU A 210 -20.62 4.30 -13.06
N ALA A 211 -21.67 4.83 -13.72
CA ALA A 211 -21.63 5.20 -15.12
C ALA A 211 -20.51 6.21 -15.41
N SER A 212 -20.29 7.18 -14.52
CA SER A 212 -19.21 8.17 -14.64
C SER A 212 -17.83 7.53 -14.50
N ILE A 213 -17.64 6.65 -13.50
CA ILE A 213 -16.37 5.97 -13.26
C ILE A 213 -16.05 5.05 -14.45
N LEU A 214 -16.97 4.18 -14.83
CA LEU A 214 -16.77 3.23 -15.92
C LEU A 214 -16.68 3.95 -17.27
N GLY A 215 -17.45 5.04 -17.44
CA GLY A 215 -17.37 5.94 -18.60
C GLY A 215 -16.00 6.56 -18.79
N HIS A 216 -15.30 6.85 -17.69
CA HIS A 216 -13.95 7.43 -17.69
C HIS A 216 -12.84 6.38 -17.53
N THR A 217 -13.16 5.10 -17.45
CA THR A 217 -12.18 4.01 -17.40
C THR A 217 -12.14 3.32 -18.77
N PRO A 218 -11.05 3.42 -19.56
CA PRO A 218 -10.95 2.79 -20.88
C PRO A 218 -11.29 1.30 -20.90
N MET A 219 -10.89 0.53 -19.84
CA MET A 219 -11.21 -0.89 -19.72
C MET A 219 -12.68 -1.18 -19.35
N ARG A 220 -13.50 -0.14 -19.09
CA ARG A 220 -14.96 -0.22 -18.85
C ARG A 220 -15.38 -1.18 -17.75
N ARG A 221 -14.53 -1.41 -16.76
CA ARG A 221 -14.81 -2.25 -15.60
C ARG A 221 -14.03 -1.77 -14.37
N TYR A 222 -14.43 -2.23 -13.23
CA TYR A 222 -13.65 -2.14 -12.00
C TYR A 222 -12.45 -3.10 -12.04
N GLY A 223 -11.42 -2.79 -11.25
CA GLY A 223 -10.31 -3.69 -11.01
C GLY A 223 -10.64 -4.73 -9.93
N HIS A 224 -10.01 -5.89 -10.03
CA HIS A 224 -9.99 -6.91 -8.98
C HIS A 224 -8.68 -6.78 -8.18
N PRO A 225 -8.70 -6.96 -6.84
CA PRO A 225 -7.49 -6.80 -5.99
C PRO A 225 -6.26 -7.57 -6.49
N GLU A 226 -6.48 -8.73 -7.09
CA GLU A 226 -5.44 -9.59 -7.65
C GLU A 226 -4.67 -8.91 -8.79
N GLU A 227 -5.28 -7.94 -9.48
CA GLU A 227 -4.65 -7.21 -10.58
C GLU A 227 -3.57 -6.22 -10.09
N LEU A 228 -3.51 -5.93 -8.78
CA LEU A 228 -2.45 -5.13 -8.15
C LEU A 228 -1.21 -5.97 -7.82
N ILE A 229 -1.34 -7.30 -7.72
CA ILE A 229 -0.30 -8.22 -7.24
C ILE A 229 0.97 -8.08 -8.06
N GLY A 230 0.84 -8.14 -9.40
CA GLY A 230 1.99 -8.10 -10.30
C GLY A 230 2.85 -6.84 -10.09
N ALA A 231 2.21 -5.68 -9.93
CA ALA A 231 2.90 -4.41 -9.72
C ALA A 231 3.62 -4.38 -8.34
N VAL A 232 2.98 -4.88 -7.28
CA VAL A 232 3.58 -4.89 -5.94
C VAL A 232 4.76 -5.87 -5.87
N LEU A 233 4.59 -7.10 -6.35
CA LEU A 233 5.68 -8.08 -6.35
C LEU A 233 6.86 -7.61 -7.21
N TRP A 234 6.59 -6.99 -8.36
CA TRP A 234 7.64 -6.36 -9.17
C TRP A 234 8.36 -5.24 -8.40
N LEU A 235 7.65 -4.33 -7.75
CA LEU A 235 8.26 -3.24 -6.97
C LEU A 235 9.05 -3.74 -5.76
N PHE A 236 8.65 -4.86 -5.14
CA PHE A 236 9.40 -5.52 -4.07
C PHE A 236 10.64 -6.26 -4.56
N SER A 237 10.65 -6.67 -5.82
CA SER A 237 11.66 -7.54 -6.40
C SER A 237 12.89 -6.79 -6.90
N ASP A 238 13.94 -7.56 -7.21
CA ASP A 238 15.16 -7.06 -7.82
C ASP A 238 14.97 -6.67 -9.30
N ALA A 239 13.89 -7.19 -9.94
CA ALA A 239 13.49 -6.82 -11.31
C ALA A 239 13.14 -5.32 -11.45
N SER A 240 12.84 -4.62 -10.36
CA SER A 240 12.63 -3.16 -10.33
C SER A 240 13.83 -2.39 -9.75
N GLY A 241 15.04 -2.97 -9.80
CA GLY A 241 16.24 -2.40 -9.17
C GLY A 241 16.61 -0.98 -9.61
N PHE A 242 16.17 -0.53 -10.78
CA PHE A 242 16.41 0.84 -11.26
C PHE A 242 15.14 1.72 -11.24
N VAL A 243 14.11 1.33 -10.44
CA VAL A 243 12.84 2.05 -10.32
C VAL A 243 12.72 2.62 -8.91
N THR A 244 12.80 3.94 -8.79
CA THR A 244 12.57 4.69 -7.54
C THR A 244 11.92 6.04 -7.85
N GLY A 245 11.04 6.53 -6.97
CA GLY A 245 10.28 7.77 -7.14
C GLY A 245 9.12 7.66 -8.15
N ALA A 246 8.86 6.47 -8.70
CA ALA A 246 7.80 6.25 -9.64
C ALA A 246 6.42 6.13 -8.95
N GLU A 247 5.37 6.53 -9.66
CA GLU A 247 3.99 6.25 -9.32
C GLU A 247 3.40 5.34 -10.40
N ILE A 248 3.21 4.05 -10.06
CA ILE A 248 2.76 3.02 -10.99
C ILE A 248 1.23 2.96 -10.96
N ALA A 249 0.58 3.35 -12.07
CA ALA A 249 -0.86 3.28 -12.21
C ALA A 249 -1.30 1.83 -12.54
N VAL A 250 -2.28 1.33 -11.79
CA VAL A 250 -3.03 0.11 -12.08
C VAL A 250 -4.50 0.49 -11.96
N ASP A 251 -5.06 1.08 -13.00
CA ASP A 251 -6.31 1.83 -12.92
C ASP A 251 -7.24 1.65 -14.15
N GLY A 252 -6.96 0.65 -14.99
CA GLY A 252 -7.73 0.41 -16.20
C GLY A 252 -7.67 1.55 -17.22
N GLY A 253 -6.65 2.43 -17.11
CA GLY A 253 -6.46 3.60 -17.95
C GLY A 253 -7.19 4.86 -17.45
N PHE A 254 -7.81 4.83 -16.26
CA PHE A 254 -8.60 5.94 -15.72
C PHE A 254 -7.84 7.27 -15.76
N THR A 255 -6.60 7.29 -15.27
CA THR A 255 -5.81 8.54 -15.20
C THR A 255 -5.13 8.93 -16.52
N ALA A 256 -5.21 8.11 -17.55
CA ALA A 256 -4.70 8.38 -18.89
C ALA A 256 -5.78 8.91 -19.86
N MET A 257 -7.05 8.89 -19.45
CA MET A 257 -8.17 9.33 -20.29
C MET A 257 -8.37 10.84 -20.15
N THR A 258 -8.33 11.56 -21.27
CA THR A 258 -8.49 13.03 -21.30
C THR A 258 -9.80 13.47 -21.94
N ILE A 259 -10.28 12.81 -22.99
CA ILE A 259 -11.53 13.09 -23.72
C ILE A 259 -12.19 11.80 -24.20
#